data_c90cb28b91c3ce34516bce536554c634
#
_entry.id   c90cb28b91c3ce34516bce536554c634
#
_cell.length_a   1.000
_cell.length_b   1.000
_cell.length_c   1.000
_cell.angle_alpha   90.00
_cell.angle_beta   90.00
_cell.angle_gamma   90.00
#
_symmetry.space_group_name_H-M   'P 1'
#
loop_
_entity.id
_entity.type
_entity.pdbx_description
1 polymer ?
#
loop_
_entity_poly.entity_id
_entity_poly.type
_entity_poly.pdbx_seq_one_letter_code
_entity_poly.pdbx_strand_id
1 'polypeptide(L)'
;MKIFLDTNVLLDVFQGRAPYYDCSAQIWSLAESGKAEVYISAISFNNVHYIIRKHEGKERAQQAVEVLNANFAMVPLTPAVMGKAIQSKMPDFEDAIQFFSALSIGADFIITRNIKDFPTDILPVSTPELFLLHYSELI
;
A
#
# COMPACT_ATOMS: atom_id res chain seq x y z
N MET A 1 13.97 -6.94 -3.11
CA MET A 1 12.95 -6.95 -2.05
C MET A 1 11.64 -6.43 -2.60
N LYS A 2 10.56 -7.13 -2.33
CA LYS A 2 9.21 -6.76 -2.73
C LYS A 2 8.43 -6.24 -1.54
N ILE A 3 8.01 -4.98 -1.61
CA ILE A 3 7.24 -4.31 -0.57
C ILE A 3 5.83 -4.05 -1.10
N PHE A 4 4.83 -4.35 -0.30
CA PHE A 4 3.43 -4.05 -0.62
C PHE A 4 2.93 -2.94 0.31
N LEU A 5 2.36 -1.87 -0.27
CA LEU A 5 1.84 -0.74 0.52
C LEU A 5 0.33 -0.78 0.64
N ASP A 6 -0.15 -0.63 1.87
CA ASP A 6 -1.57 -0.41 2.15
C ASP A 6 -1.99 0.99 1.68
N THR A 7 -3.25 1.14 1.33
CA THR A 7 -3.82 2.40 0.82
C THR A 7 -3.60 3.58 1.77
N ASN A 8 -3.66 3.38 3.09
CA ASN A 8 -3.48 4.47 4.03
C ASN A 8 -2.08 5.10 3.97
N VAL A 9 -1.05 4.31 3.66
CA VAL A 9 0.31 4.82 3.49
C VAL A 9 0.37 5.76 2.28
N LEU A 10 -0.32 5.41 1.20
CA LEU A 10 -0.40 6.25 0.00
C LEU A 10 -1.12 7.57 0.30
N LEU A 11 -2.26 7.50 0.99
CA LEU A 11 -3.05 8.67 1.34
C LEU A 11 -2.31 9.60 2.31
N ASP A 12 -1.50 9.06 3.21
CA ASP A 12 -0.69 9.86 4.12
C ASP A 12 0.28 10.76 3.36
N VAL A 13 0.81 10.29 2.22
CA VAL A 13 1.68 11.11 1.38
C VAL A 13 0.87 12.13 0.59
N PHE A 14 -0.19 11.72 -0.10
CA PHE A 14 -0.99 12.64 -0.90
C PHE A 14 -1.60 13.77 -0.07
N GLN A 15 -2.03 13.48 1.16
CA GLN A 15 -2.73 14.44 2.01
C GLN A 15 -1.83 15.08 3.06
N GLY A 16 -0.54 14.76 3.06
CA GLY A 16 0.42 15.35 4.00
C GLY A 16 0.07 15.12 5.45
N ARG A 17 -0.41 13.94 5.80
CA ARG A 17 -0.94 13.65 7.14
C ARG A 17 0.16 13.52 8.19
N ALA A 18 0.24 14.50 9.09
CA ALA A 18 1.12 14.38 10.25
C ALA A 18 0.52 13.41 11.27
N PRO A 19 1.32 12.60 11.99
CA PRO A 19 2.77 12.51 11.94
C PRO A 19 3.30 11.48 10.92
N TYR A 20 2.47 10.94 10.06
CA TYR A 20 2.78 9.79 9.21
C TYR A 20 3.54 10.14 7.93
N TYR A 21 3.40 11.39 7.48
CA TYR A 21 3.88 11.82 6.17
C TYR A 21 5.37 11.53 5.95
N ASP A 22 6.23 11.92 6.89
CA ASP A 22 7.68 11.83 6.68
C ASP A 22 8.16 10.42 6.41
N CYS A 23 7.74 9.46 7.22
CA CYS A 23 8.16 8.07 7.06
C CYS A 23 7.51 7.44 5.83
N SER A 24 6.25 7.74 5.56
CA SER A 24 5.56 7.23 4.37
C SER A 24 6.21 7.76 3.09
N ALA A 25 6.61 9.03 3.06
CA ALA A 25 7.32 9.61 1.93
C ALA A 25 8.69 8.96 1.70
N GLN A 26 9.38 8.56 2.76
CA GLN A 26 10.65 7.82 2.63
C GLN A 26 10.43 6.44 2.02
N ILE A 27 9.32 5.77 2.34
CA ILE A 27 8.97 4.51 1.68
C ILE A 27 8.74 4.74 0.18
N TRP A 28 8.05 5.81 -0.20
CA TRP A 28 7.86 6.15 -1.62
C TRP A 28 9.18 6.34 -2.33
N SER A 29 10.16 6.95 -1.67
CA SER A 29 11.46 7.19 -2.28
C SER A 29 12.21 5.90 -2.61
N LEU A 30 11.91 4.80 -1.93
CA LEU A 30 12.48 3.49 -2.29
C LEU A 30 12.00 3.04 -3.67
N ALA A 31 10.72 3.30 -4.00
CA ALA A 31 10.18 3.01 -5.31
C ALA A 31 10.80 3.91 -6.38
N GLU A 32 10.82 5.22 -6.12
CA GLU A 32 11.34 6.21 -7.05
C GLU A 32 12.82 6.00 -7.38
N SER A 33 13.60 5.59 -6.38
CA SER A 33 15.04 5.35 -6.54
C SER A 33 15.38 3.94 -7.06
N GLY A 34 14.40 3.05 -7.17
CA GLY A 34 14.61 1.67 -7.59
C GLY A 34 15.31 0.79 -6.55
N LYS A 35 15.39 1.24 -5.30
CA LYS A 35 16.02 0.45 -4.22
C LYS A 35 15.16 -0.73 -3.76
N ALA A 36 13.86 -0.67 -4.02
CA ALA A 36 12.94 -1.76 -3.74
C ALA A 36 11.87 -1.82 -4.83
N GLU A 37 11.33 -3.01 -5.05
CA GLU A 37 10.14 -3.19 -5.90
C GLU A 37 8.92 -2.94 -5.03
N VAL A 38 8.18 -1.88 -5.31
CA VAL A 38 7.04 -1.47 -4.50
C VAL A 38 5.74 -1.69 -5.25
N TYR A 39 4.85 -2.44 -4.65
CA TYR A 39 3.58 -2.88 -5.24
C TYR A 39 2.41 -2.30 -4.45
N ILE A 40 1.33 -2.01 -5.17
CA ILE A 40 0.05 -1.62 -4.56
C ILE A 40 -1.08 -2.41 -5.25
N SER A 41 -2.16 -2.64 -4.53
CA SER A 41 -3.32 -3.31 -5.11
C SER A 41 -4.02 -2.42 -6.12
N ALA A 42 -4.61 -3.02 -7.15
CA ALA A 42 -5.48 -2.31 -8.09
C ALA A 42 -6.61 -1.56 -7.36
N ILE A 43 -7.09 -2.10 -6.22
CA ILE A 43 -8.14 -1.43 -5.44
C ILE A 43 -7.66 -0.10 -4.85
N SER A 44 -6.36 0.03 -4.57
CA SER A 44 -5.81 1.28 -4.03
C SER A 44 -5.93 2.44 -5.01
N PHE A 45 -5.84 2.17 -6.31
CA PHE A 45 -6.07 3.19 -7.34
C PHE A 45 -7.48 3.77 -7.21
N ASN A 46 -8.48 2.89 -7.10
CA ASN A 46 -9.87 3.31 -6.96
C ASN A 46 -10.10 4.07 -5.65
N ASN A 47 -9.57 3.56 -4.55
CA ASN A 47 -9.77 4.16 -3.23
C ASN A 47 -9.09 5.52 -3.11
N VAL A 48 -7.86 5.65 -3.61
CA VAL A 48 -7.16 6.94 -3.62
C VAL A 48 -7.91 7.94 -4.49
N HIS A 49 -8.33 7.53 -5.68
CA HIS A 49 -9.11 8.40 -6.58
C HIS A 49 -10.36 8.90 -5.88
N TYR A 50 -11.13 8.01 -5.25
CA TYR A 50 -12.35 8.38 -4.57
C TYR A 50 -12.12 9.40 -3.45
N ILE A 51 -11.12 9.14 -2.59
CA ILE A 51 -10.83 10.01 -1.44
C ILE A 51 -10.32 11.38 -1.90
N ILE A 52 -9.38 11.41 -2.83
CA ILE A 52 -8.81 12.68 -3.33
C ILE A 52 -9.89 13.48 -4.06
N ARG A 53 -10.72 12.83 -4.87
CA ARG A 53 -11.81 13.51 -5.57
C ARG A 53 -12.78 14.16 -4.60
N LYS A 54 -13.13 13.46 -3.52
CA LYS A 54 -14.06 13.97 -2.52
C LYS A 54 -13.52 15.21 -1.81
N HIS A 55 -12.23 15.27 -1.53
CA HIS A 55 -11.62 16.35 -0.75
C HIS A 55 -10.97 17.44 -1.59
N GLU A 56 -10.47 17.12 -2.78
CA GLU A 56 -9.65 18.04 -3.58
C GLU A 56 -10.09 18.19 -5.03
N GLY A 57 -11.13 17.46 -5.46
CA GLY A 57 -11.69 17.57 -6.78
C GLY A 57 -11.15 16.61 -7.81
N LYS A 58 -11.79 16.63 -8.99
CA LYS A 58 -11.59 15.66 -10.06
C LYS A 58 -10.17 15.69 -10.66
N GLU A 59 -9.61 16.88 -10.86
CA GLU A 59 -8.30 17.03 -11.48
C GLU A 59 -7.19 16.47 -10.59
N ARG A 60 -7.25 16.77 -9.28
CA ARG A 60 -6.29 16.22 -8.32
C ARG A 60 -6.39 14.71 -8.22
N ALA A 61 -7.61 14.17 -8.27
CA ALA A 61 -7.82 12.72 -8.26
C ALA A 61 -7.18 12.04 -9.48
N GLN A 62 -7.31 12.64 -10.66
CA GLN A 62 -6.68 12.13 -11.88
C GLN A 62 -5.16 12.17 -11.77
N GLN A 63 -4.61 13.27 -11.28
CA GLN A 63 -3.16 13.40 -11.07
C GLN A 63 -2.64 12.35 -10.09
N ALA A 64 -3.40 12.09 -9.02
CA ALA A 64 -3.02 11.09 -8.02
C ALA A 64 -2.86 9.70 -8.63
N VAL A 65 -3.84 9.23 -9.42
CA VAL A 65 -3.74 7.90 -10.03
C VAL A 65 -2.63 7.83 -11.08
N GLU A 66 -2.34 8.93 -11.77
CA GLU A 66 -1.20 8.98 -12.69
C GLU A 66 0.12 8.83 -11.95
N VAL A 67 0.27 9.49 -10.80
CA VAL A 67 1.45 9.35 -9.93
C VAL A 67 1.60 7.92 -9.44
N LEU A 68 0.51 7.30 -8.99
CA LEU A 68 0.55 5.89 -8.56
C LEU A 68 1.03 4.98 -9.69
N ASN A 69 0.48 5.18 -10.88
CA ASN A 69 0.83 4.36 -12.04
C ASN A 69 2.28 4.54 -12.48
N ALA A 70 2.84 5.73 -12.28
CA ALA A 70 4.22 6.02 -12.66
C ALA A 70 5.25 5.43 -11.68
N ASN A 71 4.88 5.26 -10.40
CA ASN A 71 5.84 4.92 -9.34
C ASN A 71 5.73 3.50 -8.81
N PHE A 72 4.57 2.86 -8.92
CA PHE A 72 4.32 1.56 -8.28
C PHE A 72 3.86 0.51 -9.27
N ALA A 73 4.20 -0.74 -8.98
CA ALA A 73 3.66 -1.87 -9.74
C ALA A 73 2.26 -2.21 -9.21
N MET A 74 1.33 -2.39 -10.11
CA MET A 74 -0.04 -2.73 -9.75
C MET A 74 -0.20 -4.23 -9.59
N VAL A 75 -0.83 -4.67 -8.49
CA VAL A 75 -1.25 -6.05 -8.31
C VAL A 75 -2.69 -6.17 -8.80
N PRO A 76 -2.96 -6.98 -9.82
CA PRO A 76 -4.32 -7.09 -10.36
C PRO A 76 -5.26 -7.82 -9.40
N LEU A 77 -6.55 -7.46 -9.45
CA LEU A 77 -7.61 -8.15 -8.70
C LEU A 77 -8.08 -9.35 -9.51
N THR A 78 -7.38 -10.47 -9.37
CA THR A 78 -7.73 -11.71 -10.05
C THR A 78 -8.87 -12.44 -9.35
N PRO A 79 -9.58 -13.37 -10.04
CA PRO A 79 -10.54 -14.24 -9.35
C PRO A 79 -9.94 -15.01 -8.18
N ALA A 80 -8.67 -15.41 -8.27
CA ALA A 80 -7.98 -16.11 -7.18
C ALA A 80 -7.82 -15.22 -5.95
N VAL A 81 -7.36 -13.98 -6.13
CA VAL A 81 -7.21 -13.01 -5.04
C VAL A 81 -8.57 -12.70 -4.42
N MET A 82 -9.58 -12.40 -5.24
CA MET A 82 -10.91 -12.08 -4.76
C MET A 82 -11.57 -13.27 -4.03
N GLY A 83 -11.39 -14.47 -4.57
CA GLY A 83 -11.94 -15.67 -3.94
C GLY A 83 -11.37 -15.93 -2.56
N LYS A 84 -10.07 -15.75 -2.40
CA LYS A 84 -9.42 -15.89 -1.08
C LYS A 84 -9.89 -14.82 -0.10
N ALA A 85 -10.03 -13.58 -0.56
CA ALA A 85 -10.53 -12.49 0.26
C ALA A 85 -11.97 -12.76 0.74
N ILE A 86 -12.84 -13.23 -0.16
CA ILE A 86 -14.23 -13.58 0.15
C ILE A 86 -14.30 -14.69 1.20
N GLN A 87 -13.44 -15.70 1.09
CA GLN A 87 -13.43 -16.85 2.00
C GLN A 87 -12.72 -16.55 3.31
N SER A 88 -11.97 -15.48 3.40
CA SER A 88 -11.19 -15.16 4.59
C SER A 88 -12.09 -14.76 5.75
N LYS A 89 -11.57 -14.90 6.97
CA LYS A 89 -12.24 -14.46 8.18
C LYS A 89 -11.78 -13.11 8.68
N MET A 90 -11.05 -12.36 7.83
CA MET A 90 -10.60 -11.03 8.18
C MET A 90 -11.80 -10.09 8.33
N PRO A 91 -11.83 -9.24 9.36
CA PRO A 91 -12.98 -8.38 9.63
C PRO A 91 -13.28 -7.37 8.53
N ASP A 92 -12.26 -6.85 7.86
CA ASP A 92 -12.40 -5.85 6.82
C ASP A 92 -12.10 -6.44 5.46
N PHE A 93 -13.05 -6.31 4.53
CA PHE A 93 -12.92 -6.91 3.19
C PHE A 93 -11.82 -6.26 2.36
N GLU A 94 -11.67 -4.93 2.46
CA GLU A 94 -10.59 -4.24 1.74
C GLU A 94 -9.22 -4.71 2.23
N ASP A 95 -9.04 -4.84 3.54
CA ASP A 95 -7.79 -5.36 4.10
C ASP A 95 -7.52 -6.78 3.62
N ALA A 96 -8.56 -7.61 3.53
CA ALA A 96 -8.44 -8.96 3.00
C ALA A 96 -7.96 -8.95 1.54
N ILE A 97 -8.54 -8.09 0.70
CA ILE A 97 -8.10 -7.93 -0.69
C ILE A 97 -6.62 -7.55 -0.74
N GLN A 98 -6.21 -6.60 0.08
CA GLN A 98 -4.81 -6.16 0.10
C GLN A 98 -3.87 -7.25 0.59
N PHE A 99 -4.26 -7.98 1.64
CA PHE A 99 -3.45 -9.08 2.16
C PHE A 99 -3.22 -10.16 1.10
N PHE A 100 -4.27 -10.61 0.44
CA PHE A 100 -4.15 -11.64 -0.60
C PHE A 100 -3.49 -11.13 -1.88
N SER A 101 -3.60 -9.85 -2.16
CA SER A 101 -2.81 -9.22 -3.22
C SER A 101 -1.32 -9.30 -2.92
N ALA A 102 -0.92 -8.97 -1.70
CA ALA A 102 0.48 -9.07 -1.28
C ALA A 102 1.01 -10.50 -1.36
N LEU A 103 0.22 -11.48 -0.91
CA LEU A 103 0.59 -12.88 -1.01
C LEU A 103 0.76 -13.32 -2.46
N SER A 104 -0.10 -12.86 -3.36
CA SER A 104 -0.09 -13.30 -4.77
C SER A 104 1.20 -12.95 -5.51
N ILE A 105 1.91 -11.92 -5.08
CA ILE A 105 3.16 -11.49 -5.71
C ILE A 105 4.40 -11.92 -4.92
N GLY A 106 4.21 -12.65 -3.83
CA GLY A 106 5.32 -13.07 -2.97
C GLY A 106 5.99 -11.89 -2.27
N ALA A 107 5.21 -10.93 -1.79
CA ALA A 107 5.76 -9.78 -1.08
C ALA A 107 6.56 -10.21 0.15
N ASP A 108 7.65 -9.51 0.41
CA ASP A 108 8.47 -9.74 1.61
C ASP A 108 7.88 -9.03 2.83
N PHE A 109 7.19 -7.91 2.61
CA PHE A 109 6.57 -7.12 3.67
C PHE A 109 5.28 -6.48 3.18
N ILE A 110 4.31 -6.36 4.11
CA ILE A 110 3.21 -5.40 3.99
C ILE A 110 3.56 -4.21 4.86
N ILE A 111 3.50 -3.02 4.31
CA ILE A 111 3.69 -1.77 5.05
C ILE A 111 2.33 -1.12 5.23
N THR A 112 1.95 -0.93 6.48
CA THR A 112 0.65 -0.35 6.83
C THR A 112 0.78 0.48 8.10
N ARG A 113 -0.14 1.41 8.30
CA ARG A 113 -0.24 2.16 9.53
C ARG A 113 -0.83 1.33 10.69
N ASN A 114 -1.61 0.30 10.34
CA ASN A 114 -2.40 -0.49 11.29
C ASN A 114 -2.06 -1.98 11.22
N ILE A 115 -0.93 -2.36 11.83
CA ILE A 115 -0.45 -3.75 11.82
C ILE A 115 -1.51 -4.73 12.27
N LYS A 116 -2.30 -4.37 13.29
CA LYS A 116 -3.31 -5.26 13.88
C LYS A 116 -4.44 -5.64 12.92
N ASP A 117 -4.59 -4.94 11.81
CA ASP A 117 -5.63 -5.23 10.82
C ASP A 117 -5.24 -6.38 9.88
N PHE A 118 -4.00 -6.87 9.97
CA PHE A 118 -3.47 -7.91 9.08
C PHE A 118 -2.95 -9.11 9.88
N PRO A 119 -3.09 -10.35 9.32
CA PRO A 119 -2.41 -11.52 9.89
C PRO A 119 -0.89 -11.32 9.81
N THR A 120 -0.17 -11.66 10.88
CA THR A 120 1.28 -11.50 10.96
C THR A 120 2.04 -12.81 10.94
N ASP A 121 1.35 -13.95 10.92
CA ASP A 121 1.93 -15.30 11.01
C ASP A 121 2.38 -15.85 9.64
N ILE A 122 1.93 -15.26 8.55
CA ILE A 122 2.26 -15.72 7.18
C ILE A 122 3.25 -14.77 6.50
N LEU A 123 3.02 -13.47 6.65
CA LEU A 123 3.76 -12.43 5.95
C LEU A 123 4.11 -11.32 6.96
N PRO A 124 5.37 -10.88 7.00
CA PRO A 124 5.76 -9.76 7.88
C PRO A 124 4.97 -8.50 7.57
N VAL A 125 4.43 -7.88 8.62
CA VAL A 125 3.67 -6.64 8.55
C VAL A 125 4.35 -5.59 9.41
N SER A 126 4.57 -4.40 8.86
CA SER A 126 5.30 -3.35 9.54
C SER A 126 4.68 -1.97 9.28
N THR A 127 4.91 -1.05 10.19
CA THR A 127 4.63 0.37 9.92
C THR A 127 5.77 0.98 9.12
N PRO A 128 5.56 2.11 8.43
CA PRO A 128 6.66 2.82 7.78
C PRO A 128 7.81 3.10 8.74
N GLU A 129 7.52 3.55 9.95
CA GLU A 129 8.53 3.89 10.97
C GLU A 129 9.36 2.66 11.36
N LEU A 130 8.71 1.56 11.70
CA LEU A 130 9.40 0.34 12.09
C LEU A 130 10.19 -0.27 10.95
N PHE A 131 9.64 -0.23 9.73
CA PHE A 131 10.35 -0.72 8.56
C PHE A 131 11.66 0.05 8.35
N LEU A 132 11.59 1.38 8.36
CA LEU A 132 12.76 2.22 8.14
C LEU A 132 13.80 2.04 9.24
N LEU A 133 13.37 1.85 10.48
CA LEU A 133 14.26 1.63 11.61
C LEU A 133 15.09 0.35 11.45
N HIS A 134 14.46 -0.73 10.99
CA HIS A 134 15.12 -2.03 10.86
C HIS A 134 15.86 -2.21 9.52
N TYR A 135 15.51 -1.44 8.51
CA TYR A 135 16.03 -1.61 7.15
C TYR A 135 16.65 -0.31 6.62
N SER A 136 17.36 0.40 7.51
CA SER A 136 17.96 1.70 7.21
C SER A 136 18.95 1.66 6.04
N GLU A 137 19.54 0.52 5.76
CA GLU A 137 20.44 0.34 4.64
C GLU A 137 19.75 0.45 3.28
N LEU A 138 18.43 0.46 3.25
CA LEU A 138 17.65 0.61 2.02
C LEU A 138 17.39 2.08 1.66
N ILE A 139 17.66 2.99 2.57
CA ILE A 139 17.39 4.42 2.36
C ILE A 139 18.68 5.29 2.36
#